data_9198dfc008275987ca8fb06191cc3c1d
#
_entry.id   9198dfc008275987ca8fb06191cc3c1d
#
_cell.length_a   1.000
_cell.length_b   1.000
_cell.length_c   1.000
_cell.angle_alpha   90.00
_cell.angle_beta   90.00
_cell.angle_gamma   90.00
#
_symmetry.space_group_name_H-M   'P 1'
#
loop_
_entity.id
_entity.type
_entity.pdbx_description
1 polymer ?
#
loop_
_entity_poly.entity_id
_entity_poly.type
_entity_poly.pdbx_seq_one_letter_code
_entity_poly.pdbx_strand_id
1 'polypeptide(L)'
;DHSPETDERNWLTKQTELAYYNFCANESFRQNYFLEKFERVSWWERHQGKDQILAAVLKNNPRFINEPIYAKRLEAEADKIVEQYAVGRLIVAGDNRYLSGDLLDFLNCLPVTKTETSKKANIFIDFRWALELNHQNFFAPGAAYEPGHVCTLLRNPHIARNEEMQLYPLEERGHLYDQYLSHLTDVVMVGYTSLAAERLGGADYDGDMIKTISDPILNECVKRNIHHDPPRPRSIFSRSHNLPLLMIPTAQPQIRSADDWEARFETVRSTFSSRVGQICNAALDRSIIAYNENSDTEERERCREETETLAILTGLEIDSAKSGIRPDLDEYLTHKTVKRSDFLKYKTLVEEMETRRAWYEPTHAVKVKSFFKKVDWSKVDSNVERLPYLAQQLKKNTPRIKARPAKDEELFSFARQSDWREQLDSDKLAAVDALLQDYDACLSRIRACRVPLKEKKRKSDVERIL
;
A
#
# COMPACT_ATOMS: atom_id res chain seq x y z
N ASP A 1 9.52 -10.58 23.01
CA ASP A 1 10.85 -10.46 22.43
C ASP A 1 11.35 -11.74 21.79
N HIS A 2 10.60 -12.25 20.83
CA HIS A 2 11.15 -13.23 19.91
C HIS A 2 11.16 -12.54 18.56
N SER A 3 12.36 -12.07 18.15
CA SER A 3 12.53 -11.89 16.72
C SER A 3 12.17 -13.22 16.08
N PRO A 4 11.53 -13.19 14.91
CA PRO A 4 11.25 -14.42 14.19
C PRO A 4 12.53 -15.21 14.11
N GLU A 5 12.51 -16.50 14.46
CA GLU A 5 13.64 -17.39 14.23
C GLU A 5 14.09 -17.26 12.78
N THR A 6 15.32 -17.63 12.46
CA THR A 6 15.89 -17.43 11.13
C THR A 6 14.97 -17.93 10.01
N ASP A 7 14.18 -18.98 10.29
CA ASP A 7 13.21 -19.54 9.37
C ASP A 7 11.96 -18.66 9.19
N GLU A 8 11.46 -18.00 10.23
CA GLU A 8 10.33 -17.06 10.14
C GLU A 8 10.73 -15.78 9.40
N ARG A 9 11.95 -15.29 9.57
CA ARG A 9 12.50 -14.17 8.80
C ARG A 9 12.56 -14.47 7.31
N ASN A 10 13.04 -15.66 6.97
CA ASN A 10 13.08 -16.14 5.59
C ASN A 10 11.67 -16.29 5.01
N TRP A 11 10.70 -16.62 5.83
CA TRP A 11 9.31 -16.74 5.39
C TRP A 11 8.68 -15.40 5.09
N LEU A 12 8.86 -14.38 5.91
CA LEU A 12 8.25 -13.06 5.69
C LEU A 12 8.71 -12.40 4.37
N THR A 13 9.99 -12.62 4.00
CA THR A 13 10.51 -12.15 2.70
C THR A 13 10.16 -13.07 1.54
N LYS A 14 9.79 -14.32 1.82
CA LYS A 14 9.61 -15.39 0.83
C LYS A 14 8.55 -15.07 -0.23
N GLN A 15 7.45 -14.44 0.14
CA GLN A 15 6.41 -14.04 -0.82
C GLN A 15 6.93 -13.02 -1.83
N THR A 16 7.73 -12.06 -1.36
CA THR A 16 8.36 -11.06 -2.21
C THR A 16 9.42 -11.68 -3.12
N GLU A 17 10.22 -12.59 -2.59
CA GLU A 17 11.26 -13.32 -3.33
C GLU A 17 10.63 -14.25 -4.38
N LEU A 18 9.57 -14.94 -4.02
CA LEU A 18 8.80 -15.80 -4.93
C LEU A 18 8.15 -14.99 -6.05
N ALA A 19 7.57 -13.82 -5.73
CA ALA A 19 7.00 -12.93 -6.73
C ALA A 19 8.08 -12.49 -7.74
N TYR A 20 9.26 -12.08 -7.26
CA TYR A 20 10.38 -11.72 -8.13
C TYR A 20 10.84 -12.90 -9.00
N TYR A 21 11.01 -14.07 -8.41
CA TYR A 21 11.39 -15.29 -9.12
C TYR A 21 10.37 -15.64 -10.22
N ASN A 22 9.09 -15.56 -9.91
CA ASN A 22 8.02 -15.84 -10.89
C ASN A 22 8.06 -14.90 -12.09
N PHE A 23 8.33 -13.60 -11.89
CA PHE A 23 8.55 -12.69 -13.01
C PHE A 23 9.76 -13.10 -13.86
N CYS A 24 10.83 -13.54 -13.23
CA CYS A 24 12.08 -13.86 -13.93
C CYS A 24 12.05 -15.21 -14.64
N ALA A 25 11.43 -16.24 -14.05
CA ALA A 25 11.59 -17.64 -14.46
C ALA A 25 10.29 -18.36 -14.87
N ASN A 26 9.11 -17.88 -14.43
CA ASN A 26 7.84 -18.57 -14.63
C ASN A 26 7.03 -17.96 -15.77
N GLU A 27 6.99 -18.64 -16.93
CA GLU A 27 6.27 -18.16 -18.12
C GLU A 27 4.77 -18.07 -17.91
N SER A 28 4.15 -19.06 -17.28
CA SER A 28 2.71 -19.06 -17.00
C SER A 28 2.33 -17.90 -16.06
N PHE A 29 3.15 -17.62 -15.04
CA PHE A 29 2.94 -16.47 -14.18
C PHE A 29 2.98 -15.16 -14.97
N ARG A 30 3.96 -14.99 -15.87
CA ARG A 30 4.08 -13.79 -16.71
C ARG A 30 2.88 -13.59 -17.63
N GLN A 31 2.35 -14.68 -18.21
CA GLN A 31 1.13 -14.64 -19.04
C GLN A 31 -0.07 -14.19 -18.19
N ASN A 32 -0.30 -14.83 -17.05
CA ASN A 32 -1.41 -14.52 -16.16
C ASN A 32 -1.36 -13.08 -15.64
N TYR A 33 -0.17 -12.56 -15.30
CA TYR A 33 0.02 -11.19 -14.87
C TYR A 33 -0.59 -10.16 -15.84
N PHE A 34 -0.35 -10.31 -17.15
CA PHE A 34 -0.92 -9.42 -18.15
C PHE A 34 -2.43 -9.63 -18.31
N LEU A 35 -2.88 -10.87 -18.26
CA LEU A 35 -4.31 -11.20 -18.41
C LEU A 35 -5.12 -10.66 -17.24
N GLU A 36 -4.66 -10.87 -16.01
CA GLU A 36 -5.30 -10.31 -14.81
C GLU A 36 -5.34 -8.79 -14.82
N LYS A 37 -4.26 -8.15 -15.26
CA LYS A 37 -4.19 -6.70 -15.37
C LYS A 37 -5.19 -6.16 -16.39
N PHE A 38 -5.40 -6.88 -17.48
CA PHE A 38 -6.42 -6.55 -18.48
C PHE A 38 -7.85 -6.69 -17.94
N GLU A 39 -8.11 -7.71 -17.14
CA GLU A 39 -9.44 -7.96 -16.58
C GLU A 39 -9.84 -6.98 -15.48
N ARG A 40 -8.88 -6.48 -14.71
CA ARG A 40 -9.10 -5.52 -13.60
C ARG A 40 -9.39 -4.09 -14.06
N VAL A 41 -9.19 -3.78 -15.32
CA VAL A 41 -9.35 -2.40 -15.82
C VAL A 41 -10.78 -2.15 -16.25
N SER A 42 -11.33 -0.97 -15.92
CA SER A 42 -12.66 -0.55 -16.32
C SER A 42 -12.84 -0.53 -17.85
N TRP A 43 -14.08 -0.69 -18.31
CA TRP A 43 -14.39 -0.87 -19.73
C TRP A 43 -13.82 0.24 -20.66
N TRP A 44 -13.83 1.49 -20.25
CA TRP A 44 -13.27 2.59 -21.06
C TRP A 44 -11.75 2.67 -21.01
N GLU A 45 -11.13 2.19 -19.95
CA GLU A 45 -9.66 2.15 -19.83
C GLU A 45 -9.06 1.00 -20.67
N ARG A 46 -9.84 -0.04 -20.97
CA ARG A 46 -9.40 -1.22 -21.72
C ARG A 46 -8.87 -0.90 -23.13
N HIS A 47 -9.16 0.28 -23.67
CA HIS A 47 -8.80 0.63 -25.04
C HIS A 47 -7.68 1.66 -25.15
N GLN A 48 -7.13 2.16 -24.04
CA GLN A 48 -6.21 3.31 -24.05
C GLN A 48 -4.80 3.04 -23.53
N GLY A 49 -4.52 1.94 -22.87
CA GLY A 49 -3.22 1.65 -22.24
C GLY A 49 -2.38 0.66 -23.04
N LYS A 50 -1.06 0.84 -23.04
CA LYS A 50 -0.12 -0.10 -23.66
C LYS A 50 -0.24 -1.51 -23.07
N ASP A 51 -0.45 -1.63 -21.77
CA ASP A 51 -0.56 -2.91 -21.09
C ASP A 51 -1.84 -3.66 -21.51
N GLN A 52 -2.94 -2.95 -21.79
CA GLN A 52 -4.16 -3.53 -22.29
C GLN A 52 -4.02 -4.06 -23.72
N ILE A 53 -3.27 -3.34 -24.57
CA ILE A 53 -2.96 -3.81 -25.93
C ILE A 53 -2.09 -5.07 -25.84
N LEU A 54 -1.07 -5.06 -24.99
CA LEU A 54 -0.21 -6.23 -24.77
C LEU A 54 -1.01 -7.41 -24.24
N ALA A 55 -1.92 -7.21 -23.30
CA ALA A 55 -2.79 -8.25 -22.78
C ALA A 55 -3.73 -8.81 -23.86
N ALA A 56 -4.31 -7.94 -24.70
CA ALA A 56 -5.18 -8.37 -25.81
C ALA A 56 -4.42 -9.20 -26.85
N VAL A 57 -3.21 -8.80 -27.20
CA VAL A 57 -2.33 -9.57 -28.11
C VAL A 57 -1.99 -10.93 -27.49
N LEU A 58 -1.63 -10.95 -26.21
CA LEU A 58 -1.28 -12.17 -25.49
C LEU A 58 -2.47 -13.14 -25.37
N LYS A 59 -3.69 -12.62 -25.20
CA LYS A 59 -4.92 -13.42 -25.18
C LYS A 59 -5.16 -14.15 -26.51
N ASN A 60 -4.78 -13.54 -27.63
CA ASN A 60 -4.88 -14.16 -28.94
C ASN A 60 -3.78 -15.19 -29.20
N ASN A 61 -2.55 -14.91 -28.75
CA ASN A 61 -1.45 -15.86 -28.87
C ASN A 61 -0.47 -15.74 -27.68
N PRO A 62 -0.50 -16.68 -26.73
CA PRO A 62 0.34 -16.65 -25.53
C PRO A 62 1.85 -16.65 -25.81
N ARG A 63 2.30 -17.07 -27.00
CA ARG A 63 3.73 -17.09 -27.35
C ARG A 63 4.35 -15.72 -27.42
N PHE A 64 3.56 -14.65 -27.59
CA PHE A 64 4.05 -13.27 -27.55
C PHE A 64 4.73 -12.88 -26.24
N ILE A 65 4.48 -13.60 -25.13
CA ILE A 65 5.11 -13.31 -23.83
C ILE A 65 6.65 -13.28 -23.89
N ASN A 66 7.24 -13.99 -24.85
CA ASN A 66 8.69 -14.10 -25.02
C ASN A 66 9.27 -13.01 -25.94
N GLU A 67 8.45 -12.14 -26.50
CA GLU A 67 8.90 -11.06 -27.37
C GLU A 67 9.60 -9.95 -26.57
N PRO A 68 10.54 -9.20 -27.17
CA PRO A 68 11.36 -8.19 -26.50
C PRO A 68 10.54 -7.14 -25.76
N ILE A 69 9.37 -6.77 -26.27
CA ILE A 69 8.50 -5.77 -25.65
C ILE A 69 7.96 -6.24 -24.30
N TYR A 70 7.56 -7.52 -24.21
CA TYR A 70 7.10 -8.13 -22.96
C TYR A 70 8.26 -8.33 -22.01
N ALA A 71 9.39 -8.86 -22.48
CA ALA A 71 10.58 -9.04 -21.65
C ALA A 71 11.00 -7.73 -20.98
N LYS A 72 11.05 -6.63 -21.72
CA LYS A 72 11.39 -5.30 -21.20
C LYS A 72 10.37 -4.80 -20.18
N ARG A 73 9.08 -5.04 -20.41
CA ARG A 73 8.02 -4.62 -19.47
C ARG A 73 8.05 -5.41 -18.17
N LEU A 74 8.25 -6.72 -18.27
CA LEU A 74 8.38 -7.62 -17.12
C LEU A 74 9.65 -7.35 -16.32
N GLU A 75 10.78 -7.03 -16.97
CA GLU A 75 12.01 -6.63 -16.29
C GLU A 75 11.79 -5.36 -15.45
N ALA A 76 11.05 -4.39 -15.99
CA ALA A 76 10.71 -3.18 -15.23
C ALA A 76 9.83 -3.45 -14.00
N GLU A 77 8.87 -4.39 -14.09
CA GLU A 77 8.05 -4.79 -12.93
C GLU A 77 8.88 -5.59 -11.92
N ALA A 78 9.72 -6.50 -12.38
CA ALA A 78 10.63 -7.25 -11.51
C ALA A 78 11.61 -6.32 -10.77
N ASP A 79 12.23 -5.37 -11.48
CA ASP A 79 13.11 -4.38 -10.86
C ASP A 79 12.38 -3.54 -9.80
N LYS A 80 11.12 -3.20 -10.04
CA LYS A 80 10.28 -2.49 -9.06
C LYS A 80 10.05 -3.31 -7.80
N ILE A 81 9.82 -4.62 -7.90
CA ILE A 81 9.68 -5.49 -6.73
C ILE A 81 10.96 -5.44 -5.88
N VAL A 82 12.12 -5.57 -6.49
CA VAL A 82 13.41 -5.53 -5.79
C VAL A 82 13.68 -4.16 -5.16
N GLU A 83 13.35 -3.07 -5.87
CA GLU A 83 13.45 -1.71 -5.34
C GLU A 83 12.55 -1.52 -4.10
N GLN A 84 11.32 -2.02 -4.14
CA GLN A 84 10.39 -1.97 -3.00
C GLN A 84 10.86 -2.86 -1.84
N TYR A 85 11.35 -4.05 -2.15
CA TYR A 85 11.94 -4.95 -1.15
C TYR A 85 13.10 -4.28 -0.39
N ALA A 86 14.00 -3.61 -1.12
CA ALA A 86 15.16 -2.94 -0.53
C ALA A 86 14.80 -1.80 0.45
N VAL A 87 13.60 -1.26 0.39
CA VAL A 87 13.11 -0.20 1.31
C VAL A 87 12.08 -0.69 2.31
N GLY A 88 11.94 -2.01 2.46
CA GLY A 88 11.07 -2.62 3.47
C GLY A 88 9.60 -2.75 3.08
N ARG A 89 9.27 -2.58 1.79
CA ARG A 89 7.91 -2.83 1.30
C ARG A 89 7.80 -4.26 0.79
N LEU A 90 7.36 -5.14 1.66
CA LEU A 90 7.22 -6.56 1.39
C LEU A 90 5.83 -6.91 0.87
N ILE A 91 5.74 -7.96 0.05
CA ILE A 91 4.46 -8.54 -0.37
C ILE A 91 4.03 -9.53 0.72
N VAL A 92 2.85 -9.30 1.27
CA VAL A 92 2.24 -10.15 2.29
C VAL A 92 0.80 -10.48 1.90
N ALA A 93 0.27 -11.57 2.42
CA ALA A 93 -1.13 -11.94 2.19
C ALA A 93 -2.06 -10.98 2.92
N GLY A 94 -3.04 -10.43 2.20
CA GLY A 94 -4.00 -9.47 2.73
C GLY A 94 -4.61 -8.58 1.66
N ASP A 95 -5.48 -7.69 2.10
CA ASP A 95 -6.22 -6.75 1.26
C ASP A 95 -6.13 -5.31 1.78
N ASN A 96 -6.46 -4.34 0.91
CA ASN A 96 -6.77 -2.97 1.31
C ASN A 96 -8.26 -2.74 1.07
N ARG A 97 -8.98 -2.29 2.11
CA ARG A 97 -10.44 -2.10 2.06
C ARG A 97 -10.85 -0.85 2.80
N TYR A 98 -11.97 -0.27 2.39
CA TYR A 98 -12.57 0.85 3.11
C TYR A 98 -13.25 0.36 4.39
N LEU A 99 -13.02 1.07 5.50
CA LEU A 99 -13.63 0.77 6.78
C LEU A 99 -15.09 1.18 6.79
N SER A 100 -15.95 0.30 7.25
CA SER A 100 -17.38 0.57 7.49
C SER A 100 -17.82 -0.05 8.82
N GLY A 101 -18.79 0.58 9.46
CA GLY A 101 -19.57 -0.07 10.52
C GLY A 101 -20.46 -1.16 9.96
N ASP A 102 -21.04 -1.97 10.83
CA ASP A 102 -21.99 -3.00 10.46
C ASP A 102 -23.29 -2.37 9.93
N LEU A 103 -23.49 -2.46 8.62
CA LEU A 103 -24.65 -1.86 7.96
C LEU A 103 -25.97 -2.57 8.31
N LEU A 104 -25.93 -3.86 8.67
CA LEU A 104 -27.14 -4.58 9.10
C LEU A 104 -27.50 -4.24 10.53
N ASP A 105 -26.52 -4.14 11.43
CA ASP A 105 -26.77 -3.71 12.81
C ASP A 105 -27.22 -2.26 12.87
N PHE A 106 -26.74 -1.41 11.97
CA PHE A 106 -27.25 -0.04 11.82
C PHE A 106 -28.78 0.00 11.60
N LEU A 107 -29.33 -0.94 10.81
CA LEU A 107 -30.77 -1.04 10.62
C LEU A 107 -31.52 -1.40 11.92
N ASN A 108 -30.90 -2.18 12.81
CA ASN A 108 -31.45 -2.51 14.11
C ASN A 108 -31.51 -1.31 15.05
N CYS A 109 -30.65 -0.31 14.86
CA CYS A 109 -30.62 0.93 15.65
C CYS A 109 -31.66 1.96 15.19
N LEU A 110 -32.29 1.79 14.03
CA LEU A 110 -33.28 2.74 13.53
C LEU A 110 -34.56 2.69 14.39
N PRO A 111 -35.09 3.84 14.85
CA PRO A 111 -36.31 3.87 15.62
C PRO A 111 -37.49 3.41 14.75
N VAL A 112 -38.06 2.29 15.09
CA VAL A 112 -39.29 1.80 14.45
C VAL A 112 -40.47 2.58 15.02
N THR A 113 -40.98 3.56 14.30
CA THR A 113 -42.26 4.17 14.59
C THR A 113 -43.36 3.10 14.39
N LYS A 114 -43.89 2.57 15.49
CA LYS A 114 -45.05 1.71 15.46
C LYS A 114 -46.25 2.53 14.98
N THR A 115 -46.45 2.60 13.69
CA THR A 115 -47.75 3.00 13.14
C THR A 115 -48.62 1.74 13.09
N GLU A 116 -49.74 1.75 13.76
CA GLU A 116 -50.66 0.64 13.92
C GLU A 116 -51.24 0.06 12.60
N THR A 117 -50.88 0.60 11.46
CA THR A 117 -51.50 0.32 10.17
C THR A 117 -50.76 -0.55 9.22
N SER A 118 -49.53 -0.99 9.48
CA SER A 118 -48.83 -1.84 8.49
C SER A 118 -48.31 -3.14 9.09
N LYS A 119 -49.13 -4.18 8.91
CA LYS A 119 -48.65 -5.59 9.03
C LYS A 119 -47.43 -5.92 8.11
N LYS A 120 -47.04 -5.00 7.23
CA LYS A 120 -45.86 -5.11 6.38
C LYS A 120 -44.60 -4.53 7.01
N ALA A 121 -44.70 -3.70 8.03
CA ALA A 121 -43.56 -3.13 8.77
C ALA A 121 -42.81 -4.19 9.61
N ASN A 122 -43.43 -5.32 9.89
CA ASN A 122 -42.80 -6.39 10.66
C ASN A 122 -41.71 -7.16 9.92
N ILE A 123 -41.51 -6.91 8.62
CA ILE A 123 -40.44 -7.59 7.85
C ILE A 123 -39.05 -6.98 8.10
N PHE A 124 -38.99 -5.73 8.55
CA PHE A 124 -37.74 -5.03 8.87
C PHE A 124 -37.32 -5.11 10.35
N ILE A 125 -38.11 -5.75 11.21
CA ILE A 125 -38.02 -5.54 12.67
C ILE A 125 -37.18 -6.57 13.40
N ASP A 126 -36.85 -7.68 12.80
CA ASP A 126 -36.12 -8.73 13.53
C ASP A 126 -34.90 -9.27 12.77
N PHE A 127 -33.97 -8.35 12.46
CA PHE A 127 -32.62 -8.75 12.09
C PHE A 127 -31.79 -9.23 13.30
N ARG A 128 -32.37 -9.24 14.52
CA ARG A 128 -31.69 -9.71 15.73
C ARG A 128 -31.27 -11.18 15.70
N TRP A 129 -31.78 -11.95 14.76
CA TRP A 129 -31.36 -13.31 14.47
C TRP A 129 -30.28 -13.36 13.36
N ALA A 130 -30.04 -12.27 12.64
CA ALA A 130 -28.88 -12.17 11.79
C ALA A 130 -27.63 -12.13 12.68
N LEU A 131 -26.63 -12.90 12.34
CA LEU A 131 -25.33 -12.88 13.00
C LEU A 131 -24.82 -11.43 13.00
N GLU A 132 -24.97 -10.76 14.13
CA GLU A 132 -24.40 -9.44 14.33
C GLU A 132 -22.88 -9.57 14.39
N LEU A 133 -22.17 -8.66 13.75
CA LEU A 133 -20.73 -8.55 13.92
C LEU A 133 -20.45 -8.14 15.36
N ASN A 134 -19.97 -9.06 16.16
CA ASN A 134 -19.55 -8.76 17.52
C ASN A 134 -18.17 -8.05 17.53
N HIS A 135 -17.68 -7.71 18.70
CA HIS A 135 -16.39 -7.01 18.87
C HIS A 135 -15.16 -7.80 18.40
N GLN A 136 -15.30 -9.07 18.05
CA GLN A 136 -14.20 -9.95 17.61
C GLN A 136 -14.29 -10.33 16.13
N ASN A 137 -15.36 -9.97 15.43
CA ASN A 137 -15.59 -10.37 14.06
C ASN A 137 -15.56 -9.19 13.09
N PHE A 138 -15.24 -9.49 11.84
CA PHE A 138 -15.43 -8.59 10.73
C PHE A 138 -16.05 -9.33 9.54
N PHE A 139 -16.66 -8.58 8.63
CA PHE A 139 -17.17 -9.08 7.36
C PHE A 139 -16.50 -8.37 6.20
N ALA A 140 -15.93 -9.14 5.26
CA ALA A 140 -15.27 -8.63 4.07
C ALA A 140 -15.66 -9.48 2.85
N PRO A 141 -16.63 -9.02 2.03
CA PRO A 141 -17.11 -9.77 0.88
C PRO A 141 -16.01 -10.02 -0.15
N GLY A 142 -16.06 -11.19 -0.80
CA GLY A 142 -15.14 -11.54 -1.88
C GLY A 142 -13.69 -11.80 -1.45
N ALA A 143 -13.38 -11.75 -0.16
CA ALA A 143 -12.06 -12.12 0.35
C ALA A 143 -11.98 -13.64 0.61
N ALA A 144 -10.84 -14.22 0.30
CA ALA A 144 -10.53 -15.60 0.63
C ALA A 144 -9.79 -15.69 1.98
N TYR A 145 -10.50 -15.37 3.06
CA TYR A 145 -9.97 -15.59 4.41
C TYR A 145 -10.27 -17.00 4.87
N GLU A 146 -9.29 -17.61 5.53
CA GLU A 146 -9.46 -18.95 6.10
C GLU A 146 -10.30 -18.87 7.39
N PRO A 147 -11.40 -19.63 7.51
CA PRO A 147 -12.19 -19.69 8.72
C PRO A 147 -11.33 -20.06 9.94
N GLY A 148 -11.62 -19.46 11.09
CA GLY A 148 -10.89 -19.71 12.33
C GLY A 148 -9.51 -19.05 12.43
N HIS A 149 -9.02 -18.42 11.34
CA HIS A 149 -7.76 -17.69 11.37
C HIS A 149 -7.99 -16.18 11.58
N VAL A 150 -7.27 -15.62 12.54
CA VAL A 150 -7.33 -14.19 12.84
C VAL A 150 -6.67 -13.39 11.71
N CYS A 151 -7.23 -12.21 11.42
CA CYS A 151 -6.61 -11.21 10.56
C CYS A 151 -6.23 -9.98 11.38
N THR A 152 -5.09 -9.37 11.06
CA THR A 152 -4.68 -8.11 11.65
C THR A 152 -5.13 -6.95 10.77
N LEU A 153 -5.86 -6.02 11.37
CA LEU A 153 -6.29 -4.78 10.74
C LEU A 153 -5.30 -3.67 11.12
N LEU A 154 -4.87 -2.91 10.12
CA LEU A 154 -3.95 -1.78 10.27
C LEU A 154 -4.44 -0.59 9.44
N ARG A 155 -4.27 0.62 9.98
CA ARG A 155 -4.46 1.87 9.23
C ARG A 155 -3.12 2.60 9.06
N ASN A 156 -2.93 3.26 7.94
CA ASN A 156 -1.79 4.16 7.75
C ASN A 156 -2.16 5.61 8.16
N PRO A 157 -1.29 6.31 8.89
CA PRO A 157 0.02 5.87 9.36
C PRO A 157 -0.09 4.92 10.56
N HIS A 158 0.60 3.78 10.52
CA HIS A 158 0.77 2.87 11.65
C HIS A 158 2.08 3.22 12.35
N ILE A 159 2.04 3.63 13.60
CA ILE A 159 3.16 4.20 14.35
C ILE A 159 3.53 3.36 15.56
N ALA A 160 2.54 2.96 16.35
CA ALA A 160 2.73 2.21 17.59
C ALA A 160 2.03 0.84 17.53
N ARG A 161 2.59 -0.11 18.27
CA ARG A 161 2.03 -1.47 18.41
C ARG A 161 0.60 -1.51 18.99
N ASN A 162 0.16 -0.44 19.61
CA ASN A 162 -1.20 -0.31 20.17
C ASN A 162 -2.26 -0.09 19.08
N GLU A 163 -1.84 0.28 17.86
CA GLU A 163 -2.71 0.58 16.74
C GLU A 163 -3.02 -0.65 15.86
N GLU A 164 -2.74 -1.84 16.36
CA GLU A 164 -3.02 -3.12 15.73
C GLU A 164 -4.29 -3.73 16.29
N MET A 165 -5.18 -4.20 15.41
CA MET A 165 -6.41 -4.86 15.79
C MET A 165 -6.50 -6.24 15.17
N GLN A 166 -6.73 -7.28 16.00
CA GLN A 166 -6.93 -8.64 15.50
C GLN A 166 -8.40 -9.03 15.60
N LEU A 167 -8.99 -9.39 14.45
CA LEU A 167 -10.37 -9.82 14.33
C LEU A 167 -10.46 -11.11 13.53
N TYR A 168 -11.53 -11.87 13.77
CA TYR A 168 -11.85 -13.09 13.01
C TYR A 168 -12.81 -12.76 11.88
N PRO A 169 -12.62 -13.33 10.69
CA PRO A 169 -13.62 -13.25 9.64
C PRO A 169 -14.91 -13.95 10.13
N LEU A 170 -16.04 -13.43 9.72
CA LEU A 170 -17.33 -14.05 10.04
C LEU A 170 -17.42 -15.43 9.38
N GLU A 171 -17.47 -16.49 10.19
CA GLU A 171 -17.42 -17.87 9.72
C GLU A 171 -18.73 -18.33 9.07
N GLU A 172 -19.82 -18.08 9.76
CA GLU A 172 -21.14 -18.32 9.20
C GLU A 172 -21.49 -17.12 8.33
N ARG A 173 -21.27 -17.26 7.04
CA ARG A 173 -21.79 -16.33 6.06
C ARG A 173 -23.31 -16.36 6.19
N GLY A 174 -23.80 -15.52 7.09
CA GLY A 174 -25.21 -15.41 7.42
C GLY A 174 -25.95 -14.95 6.18
N HIS A 175 -27.06 -15.57 5.90
CA HIS A 175 -27.91 -15.32 4.74
C HIS A 175 -28.09 -13.83 4.38
N LEU A 176 -28.07 -12.92 5.35
CA LEU A 176 -28.30 -11.49 5.11
C LEU A 176 -27.04 -10.76 4.63
N TYR A 177 -25.87 -11.01 5.20
CA TYR A 177 -24.62 -10.37 4.75
C TYR A 177 -24.28 -10.77 3.31
N ASP A 178 -24.37 -12.05 2.99
CA ASP A 178 -24.14 -12.52 1.64
C ASP A 178 -25.22 -12.09 0.66
N GLN A 179 -26.47 -12.04 1.11
CA GLN A 179 -27.59 -11.65 0.28
C GLN A 179 -27.59 -10.18 -0.10
N TYR A 180 -27.29 -9.29 0.85
CA TYR A 180 -27.45 -7.85 0.68
C TYR A 180 -26.13 -7.10 0.51
N LEU A 181 -25.02 -7.60 1.05
CA LEU A 181 -23.76 -6.87 1.14
C LEU A 181 -22.60 -7.51 0.35
N SER A 182 -22.83 -8.64 -0.33
CA SER A 182 -21.81 -9.34 -1.11
C SER A 182 -21.19 -8.54 -2.25
N HIS A 183 -21.87 -7.50 -2.72
CA HIS A 183 -21.39 -6.60 -3.77
C HIS A 183 -20.37 -5.57 -3.29
N LEU A 184 -20.23 -5.36 -1.98
CA LEU A 184 -19.32 -4.38 -1.37
C LEU A 184 -17.91 -4.96 -1.22
N THR A 185 -17.31 -5.43 -2.31
CA THR A 185 -16.05 -6.17 -2.31
C THR A 185 -14.84 -5.37 -1.84
N ASP A 186 -14.92 -4.05 -1.87
CA ASP A 186 -13.83 -3.16 -1.44
C ASP A 186 -14.01 -2.65 0.01
N VAL A 187 -14.97 -3.22 0.76
CA VAL A 187 -15.31 -2.78 2.11
C VAL A 187 -14.99 -3.87 3.12
N VAL A 188 -14.54 -3.47 4.30
CA VAL A 188 -14.49 -4.30 5.50
C VAL A 188 -15.41 -3.68 6.55
N MET A 189 -16.32 -4.49 7.07
CA MET A 189 -17.30 -4.08 8.08
C MET A 189 -16.90 -4.61 9.43
N VAL A 190 -17.02 -3.77 10.45
CA VAL A 190 -16.76 -4.11 11.86
C VAL A 190 -17.99 -3.83 12.70
N GLY A 191 -18.19 -4.65 13.73
CA GLY A 191 -19.33 -4.47 14.64
C GLY A 191 -19.25 -3.16 15.44
N TYR A 192 -20.39 -2.58 15.81
CA TYR A 192 -20.45 -1.36 16.63
C TYR A 192 -19.86 -1.52 18.03
N THR A 193 -19.79 -2.74 18.52
CA THR A 193 -19.15 -3.05 19.81
C THR A 193 -17.64 -3.27 19.69
N SER A 194 -17.09 -3.21 18.47
CA SER A 194 -15.66 -3.27 18.20
C SER A 194 -14.99 -1.94 18.51
N LEU A 195 -13.76 -1.99 19.02
CA LEU A 195 -12.91 -0.82 19.20
C LEU A 195 -12.01 -0.56 17.98
N ALA A 196 -12.41 -1.05 16.81
CA ALA A 196 -11.56 -0.98 15.61
C ALA A 196 -11.26 0.46 15.22
N ALA A 197 -12.25 1.34 15.21
CA ALA A 197 -12.06 2.75 14.85
C ALA A 197 -11.11 3.45 15.83
N GLU A 198 -11.34 3.30 17.13
CA GLU A 198 -10.51 3.93 18.17
C GLU A 198 -9.09 3.40 18.19
N ARG A 199 -8.92 2.09 17.95
CA ARG A 199 -7.62 1.45 18.00
C ARG A 199 -6.78 1.71 16.75
N LEU A 200 -7.39 1.84 15.59
CA LEU A 200 -6.70 2.02 14.31
C LEU A 200 -6.28 3.48 14.05
N GLY A 201 -5.67 4.13 15.04
CA GLY A 201 -5.10 5.46 14.88
C GLY A 201 -6.14 6.54 14.61
N GLY A 202 -7.29 6.48 15.28
CA GLY A 202 -8.38 7.43 15.10
C GLY A 202 -9.06 7.28 13.74
N ALA A 203 -9.17 6.06 13.24
CA ALA A 203 -9.94 5.76 12.04
C ALA A 203 -11.39 6.20 12.20
N ASP A 204 -11.98 6.68 11.12
CA ASP A 204 -13.39 6.98 11.04
C ASP A 204 -14.01 6.33 9.79
N TYR A 205 -15.32 6.53 9.61
CA TYR A 205 -16.07 5.88 8.53
C TYR A 205 -16.27 6.81 7.32
N ASP A 206 -15.43 7.83 7.17
CA ASP A 206 -15.51 8.83 6.10
C ASP A 206 -14.80 8.43 4.78
N GLY A 207 -14.27 7.21 4.74
CA GLY A 207 -13.54 6.67 3.60
C GLY A 207 -12.13 6.20 3.94
N ASP A 208 -11.85 6.01 5.22
CA ASP A 208 -10.57 5.47 5.67
C ASP A 208 -10.31 4.08 5.10
N MET A 209 -9.11 3.92 4.55
CA MET A 209 -8.64 2.65 4.02
C MET A 209 -7.78 1.92 5.05
N ILE A 210 -8.16 0.70 5.35
CA ILE A 210 -7.39 -0.18 6.23
C ILE A 210 -6.83 -1.38 5.48
N LYS A 211 -5.75 -1.92 6.01
CA LYS A 211 -5.15 -3.18 5.54
C LYS A 211 -5.68 -4.31 6.40
N THR A 212 -6.20 -5.34 5.77
CA THR A 212 -6.55 -6.62 6.38
C THR A 212 -5.47 -7.63 6.07
N ILE A 213 -4.63 -7.96 7.03
CA ILE A 213 -3.49 -8.87 6.85
C ILE A 213 -3.89 -10.26 7.29
N SER A 214 -3.83 -11.21 6.37
CA SER A 214 -4.09 -12.63 6.63
C SER A 214 -2.81 -13.47 6.71
N ASP A 215 -1.63 -12.84 6.57
CA ASP A 215 -0.35 -13.53 6.70
C ASP A 215 -0.18 -14.13 8.11
N PRO A 216 0.01 -15.46 8.24
CA PRO A 216 0.01 -16.12 9.53
C PRO A 216 1.19 -15.70 10.42
N ILE A 217 2.34 -15.34 9.82
CA ILE A 217 3.52 -14.94 10.58
C ILE A 217 3.34 -13.55 11.17
N LEU A 218 2.83 -12.59 10.37
CA LEU A 218 2.53 -11.26 10.88
C LEU A 218 1.45 -11.30 11.95
N ASN A 219 0.40 -12.11 11.75
CA ASN A 219 -0.65 -12.30 12.75
C ASN A 219 -0.10 -12.87 14.06
N GLU A 220 0.81 -13.85 13.99
CA GLU A 220 1.45 -14.41 15.18
C GLU A 220 2.41 -13.40 15.84
N CYS A 221 3.15 -12.59 15.07
CA CYS A 221 3.98 -11.51 15.61
C CYS A 221 3.16 -10.48 16.40
N VAL A 222 2.03 -10.04 15.84
CA VAL A 222 1.11 -9.12 16.52
C VAL A 222 0.55 -9.75 17.80
N LYS A 223 0.16 -11.01 17.74
CA LYS A 223 -0.33 -11.76 18.90
C LYS A 223 0.74 -11.86 20.01
N ARG A 224 2.00 -12.11 19.66
CA ARG A 224 3.12 -12.13 20.61
C ARG A 224 3.34 -10.78 21.26
N ASN A 225 3.28 -9.67 20.52
CA ASN A 225 3.37 -8.33 21.08
C ASN A 225 2.28 -8.05 22.11
N ILE A 226 1.07 -8.50 21.85
CA ILE A 226 -0.07 -8.36 22.76
C ILE A 226 0.14 -9.16 24.06
N HIS A 227 0.75 -10.34 23.99
CA HIS A 227 0.89 -11.25 25.12
C HIS A 227 2.16 -11.03 25.98
N HIS A 228 3.17 -10.34 25.46
CA HIS A 228 4.43 -10.13 26.17
C HIS A 228 4.44 -8.91 27.10
N ASP A 229 3.49 -8.01 26.99
CA ASP A 229 3.37 -6.94 27.95
C ASP A 229 2.83 -7.49 29.29
N PRO A 230 3.40 -7.09 30.43
CA PRO A 230 2.82 -7.40 31.72
C PRO A 230 1.37 -6.92 31.74
N PRO A 231 0.46 -7.68 32.34
CA PRO A 231 -0.96 -7.34 32.37
C PRO A 231 -1.15 -5.97 33.03
N ARG A 232 -1.31 -4.94 32.23
CA ARG A 232 -1.74 -3.63 32.72
C ARG A 232 -3.18 -3.78 33.19
N PRO A 233 -3.62 -3.08 34.26
CA PRO A 233 -4.95 -3.22 34.77
C PRO A 233 -5.94 -3.00 33.61
N ARG A 234 -6.77 -4.02 33.37
CA ARG A 234 -7.72 -4.07 32.26
C ARG A 234 -8.64 -2.85 32.33
N SER A 235 -8.45 -1.90 31.43
CA SER A 235 -9.53 -0.94 31.17
C SER A 235 -10.74 -1.73 30.63
N ILE A 236 -11.95 -1.30 30.95
CA ILE A 236 -13.19 -1.87 30.42
C ILE A 236 -13.18 -1.97 28.89
N PHE A 237 -12.37 -1.17 28.22
CA PHE A 237 -12.21 -1.08 26.77
C PHE A 237 -11.17 -2.05 26.18
N SER A 238 -10.38 -2.74 26.99
CA SER A 238 -9.27 -3.58 26.51
C SER A 238 -9.55 -5.08 26.69
N ARG A 239 -10.79 -5.51 26.56
CA ARG A 239 -11.17 -6.91 26.81
C ARG A 239 -10.48 -7.94 25.89
N SER A 240 -9.99 -7.53 24.73
CA SER A 240 -9.34 -8.42 23.74
C SER A 240 -7.85 -8.19 23.55
N HIS A 241 -7.27 -7.11 24.09
CA HIS A 241 -5.86 -6.76 23.91
C HIS A 241 -5.20 -6.42 25.24
N ASN A 242 -3.96 -6.90 25.45
CA ASN A 242 -3.16 -6.56 26.62
C ASN A 242 -2.60 -5.13 26.55
N LEU A 243 -2.51 -4.54 25.35
CA LEU A 243 -2.05 -3.18 25.15
C LEU A 243 -3.19 -2.17 25.34
N PRO A 244 -2.94 -1.06 26.02
CA PRO A 244 -3.93 -0.02 26.21
C PRO A 244 -4.31 0.64 24.89
N LEU A 245 -5.53 1.16 24.83
CA LEU A 245 -5.97 2.04 23.76
C LEU A 245 -5.23 3.37 23.89
N LEU A 246 -4.69 3.87 22.77
CA LEU A 246 -4.09 5.22 22.74
C LEU A 246 -5.21 6.25 22.61
N MET A 247 -5.48 6.96 23.70
CA MET A 247 -6.52 7.99 23.72
C MET A 247 -5.95 9.33 23.26
N ILE A 248 -6.48 9.83 22.14
CA ILE A 248 -6.15 11.17 21.65
C ILE A 248 -6.90 12.18 22.52
N PRO A 249 -6.23 13.12 23.22
CA PRO A 249 -6.90 14.12 24.05
C PRO A 249 -7.84 14.98 23.21
N THR A 250 -9.06 15.17 23.69
CA THR A 250 -10.02 16.05 23.03
C THR A 250 -9.57 17.51 23.22
N ALA A 251 -9.21 18.16 22.11
CA ALA A 251 -8.93 19.58 22.11
C ALA A 251 -10.23 20.38 21.95
N GLN A 252 -10.38 21.46 22.73
CA GLN A 252 -11.49 22.40 22.54
C GLN A 252 -11.23 23.18 21.23
N PRO A 253 -12.13 23.11 20.24
CA PRO A 253 -11.92 23.77 18.97
C PRO A 253 -11.91 25.30 19.15
N GLN A 254 -11.04 25.98 18.42
CA GLN A 254 -11.07 27.45 18.34
C GLN A 254 -12.27 27.87 17.49
N ILE A 255 -13.22 28.54 18.14
CA ILE A 255 -14.38 29.06 17.43
C ILE A 255 -13.96 30.30 16.63
N ARG A 256 -14.18 30.26 15.32
CA ARG A 256 -13.89 31.35 14.40
C ARG A 256 -15.14 31.69 13.61
N SER A 257 -15.37 33.00 13.37
CA SER A 257 -16.49 33.43 12.56
C SER A 257 -16.31 33.02 11.08
N ALA A 258 -17.35 32.48 10.48
CA ALA A 258 -17.36 32.17 9.05
C ALA A 258 -17.34 33.46 8.17
N ASP A 259 -17.74 34.60 8.71
CA ASP A 259 -17.75 35.87 8.00
C ASP A 259 -16.41 36.59 8.07
N ASP A 260 -15.51 36.15 8.96
CA ASP A 260 -14.13 36.66 9.06
C ASP A 260 -13.25 35.98 8.02
N TRP A 261 -12.92 36.72 6.96
CA TRP A 261 -12.08 36.21 5.87
C TRP A 261 -10.63 35.93 6.28
N GLU A 262 -10.08 36.69 7.22
CA GLU A 262 -8.71 36.48 7.75
C GLU A 262 -8.66 35.19 8.55
N ALA A 263 -9.63 34.94 9.42
CA ALA A 263 -9.75 33.71 10.18
C ALA A 263 -9.93 32.48 9.26
N ARG A 264 -10.71 32.62 8.21
CA ARG A 264 -10.84 31.57 7.18
C ARG A 264 -9.52 31.29 6.45
N PHE A 265 -8.85 32.37 6.02
CA PHE A 265 -7.57 32.26 5.32
C PHE A 265 -6.51 31.60 6.21
N GLU A 266 -6.38 31.99 7.49
CA GLU A 266 -5.45 31.37 8.45
C GLU A 266 -5.80 29.90 8.69
N THR A 267 -7.08 29.54 8.77
CA THR A 267 -7.52 28.17 8.89
C THR A 267 -7.08 27.33 7.71
N VAL A 268 -7.34 27.80 6.48
CA VAL A 268 -6.90 27.13 5.24
C VAL A 268 -5.37 27.07 5.19
N ARG A 269 -4.67 28.17 5.47
CA ARG A 269 -3.20 28.21 5.47
C ARG A 269 -2.60 27.19 6.45
N SER A 270 -3.20 27.01 7.61
CA SER A 270 -2.72 26.07 8.62
C SER A 270 -2.80 24.62 8.15
N THR A 271 -3.74 24.27 7.27
CA THR A 271 -3.88 22.89 6.74
C THR A 271 -2.75 22.50 5.79
N PHE A 272 -2.12 23.46 5.11
CA PHE A 272 -1.04 23.19 4.15
C PHE A 272 0.30 22.83 4.79
N SER A 273 0.47 23.00 6.08
CA SER A 273 1.73 22.79 6.79
C SER A 273 1.69 21.60 7.75
N SER A 274 0.99 20.52 7.38
CA SER A 274 0.90 19.29 8.18
C SER A 274 2.29 18.70 8.45
N ARG A 275 2.56 18.38 9.71
CA ARG A 275 3.82 17.78 10.19
C ARG A 275 3.72 16.27 10.37
N VAL A 276 2.60 15.63 9.99
CA VAL A 276 2.36 14.18 10.12
C VAL A 276 3.54 13.38 9.57
N GLY A 277 4.05 13.72 8.38
CA GLY A 277 5.22 13.04 7.80
C GLY A 277 6.50 13.19 8.62
N GLN A 278 6.68 14.31 9.33
CA GLN A 278 7.82 14.50 10.23
C GLN A 278 7.69 13.65 11.49
N ILE A 279 6.49 13.58 12.06
CA ILE A 279 6.18 12.74 13.22
C ILE A 279 6.38 11.26 12.87
N CYS A 280 5.83 10.81 11.74
CA CYS A 280 6.04 9.43 11.25
C CYS A 280 7.52 9.10 11.06
N ASN A 281 8.31 10.03 10.55
CA ASN A 281 9.75 9.85 10.41
C ASN A 281 10.46 9.75 11.77
N ALA A 282 10.07 10.57 12.75
CA ALA A 282 10.62 10.51 14.11
C ALA A 282 10.25 9.16 14.79
N ALA A 283 9.04 8.67 14.58
CA ALA A 283 8.60 7.36 15.06
C ALA A 283 9.39 6.20 14.42
N LEU A 284 9.62 6.26 13.10
CA LEU A 284 10.43 5.26 12.40
C LEU A 284 11.87 5.20 12.93
N ASP A 285 12.48 6.35 13.24
CA ASP A 285 13.83 6.39 13.81
C ASP A 285 13.88 5.63 15.16
N ARG A 286 12.83 5.74 15.96
CA ARG A 286 12.69 5.05 17.25
C ARG A 286 12.34 3.58 17.11
N SER A 287 11.49 3.23 16.16
CA SER A 287 11.08 1.86 15.91
C SER A 287 12.25 0.94 15.56
N ILE A 288 13.27 1.43 14.85
CA ILE A 288 14.49 0.66 14.56
C ILE A 288 15.17 0.22 15.85
N ILE A 289 15.21 1.07 16.87
CA ILE A 289 15.82 0.75 18.19
C ILE A 289 14.85 -0.11 19.03
N ALA A 290 13.59 0.29 19.07
CA ALA A 290 12.56 -0.34 19.90
C ALA A 290 12.39 -1.85 19.62
N TYR A 291 12.61 -2.25 18.36
CA TYR A 291 12.46 -3.64 17.90
C TYR A 291 13.77 -4.30 17.48
N ASN A 292 14.92 -3.69 17.80
CA ASN A 292 16.22 -4.33 17.60
C ASN A 292 16.67 -5.08 18.86
N GLU A 293 16.84 -6.39 18.74
CA GLU A 293 17.25 -7.26 19.86
C GLU A 293 18.64 -6.93 20.41
N ASN A 294 19.51 -6.36 19.58
CA ASN A 294 20.88 -5.98 19.96
C ASN A 294 20.95 -4.63 20.69
N SER A 295 19.84 -3.87 20.73
CA SER A 295 19.77 -2.65 21.51
C SER A 295 19.54 -2.94 22.99
N ASP A 296 20.01 -2.03 23.85
CA ASP A 296 19.79 -2.12 25.29
C ASP A 296 18.31 -2.17 25.65
N THR A 297 17.94 -2.97 26.66
CA THR A 297 16.53 -3.21 27.04
C THR A 297 15.84 -1.92 27.51
N GLU A 298 16.54 -1.08 28.29
CA GLU A 298 15.99 0.18 28.78
C GLU A 298 15.78 1.18 27.61
N GLU A 299 16.73 1.26 26.69
CA GLU A 299 16.62 2.09 25.51
C GLU A 299 15.49 1.61 24.58
N ARG A 300 15.32 0.31 24.41
CA ARG A 300 14.21 -0.27 23.65
C ARG A 300 12.86 0.11 24.22
N GLU A 301 12.67 -0.03 25.54
CA GLU A 301 11.39 0.29 26.18
C GLU A 301 11.11 1.79 26.11
N ARG A 302 12.08 2.65 26.36
CA ARG A 302 11.96 4.08 26.17
C ARG A 302 11.53 4.44 24.74
N CYS A 303 12.15 3.84 23.72
CA CYS A 303 11.78 4.07 22.33
C CYS A 303 10.36 3.56 21.99
N ARG A 304 9.89 2.49 22.63
CA ARG A 304 8.50 2.02 22.49
C ARG A 304 7.52 3.04 23.08
N GLU A 305 7.76 3.54 24.28
CA GLU A 305 6.92 4.57 24.91
C GLU A 305 6.90 5.87 24.08
N GLU A 306 8.05 6.26 23.52
CA GLU A 306 8.13 7.42 22.63
C GLU A 306 7.33 7.19 21.32
N THR A 307 7.28 5.97 20.78
CA THR A 307 6.41 5.68 19.61
C THR A 307 4.92 5.78 19.97
N GLU A 308 4.51 5.32 21.14
CA GLU A 308 3.13 5.48 21.63
C GLU A 308 2.74 6.96 21.77
N THR A 309 3.65 7.76 22.32
CA THR A 309 3.45 9.23 22.43
C THR A 309 3.36 9.86 21.02
N LEU A 310 4.23 9.48 20.10
CA LEU A 310 4.20 9.99 18.72
C LEU A 310 2.94 9.59 17.98
N ALA A 311 2.36 8.43 18.25
CA ALA A 311 1.07 8.04 17.69
C ALA A 311 -0.05 8.97 18.17
N ILE A 312 -0.10 9.31 19.46
CA ILE A 312 -1.04 10.29 20.02
C ILE A 312 -0.84 11.67 19.39
N LEU A 313 0.42 12.13 19.30
CA LEU A 313 0.76 13.42 18.68
C LEU A 313 0.41 13.46 17.17
N THR A 314 0.46 12.30 16.48
CA THR A 314 0.01 12.21 15.09
C THR A 314 -1.50 12.44 14.98
N GLY A 315 -2.29 11.82 15.85
CA GLY A 315 -3.73 12.06 15.90
C GLY A 315 -4.07 13.53 16.17
N LEU A 316 -3.40 14.16 17.14
CA LEU A 316 -3.56 15.57 17.42
C LEU A 316 -3.17 16.47 16.24
N GLU A 317 -2.09 16.13 15.52
CA GLU A 317 -1.68 16.90 14.34
C GLU A 317 -2.67 16.74 13.17
N ILE A 318 -3.25 15.55 12.99
CA ILE A 318 -4.31 15.31 11.99
C ILE A 318 -5.53 16.16 12.34
N ASP A 319 -5.97 16.13 13.59
CA ASP A 319 -7.12 16.89 14.07
C ASP A 319 -6.86 18.39 14.18
N SER A 320 -5.61 18.83 14.09
CA SER A 320 -5.27 20.26 14.14
C SER A 320 -5.93 21.08 13.03
N ALA A 321 -6.22 20.45 11.89
CA ALA A 321 -6.96 21.09 10.80
C ALA A 321 -8.43 21.37 11.19
N LYS A 322 -9.01 20.54 12.06
CA LYS A 322 -10.38 20.66 12.56
C LYS A 322 -10.45 21.56 13.81
N SER A 323 -9.51 21.37 14.74
CA SER A 323 -9.50 22.07 16.05
C SER A 323 -8.78 23.42 16.03
N GLY A 324 -7.85 23.64 15.11
CA GLY A 324 -6.94 24.80 15.09
C GLY A 324 -5.80 24.70 16.12
N ILE A 325 -5.70 23.60 16.85
CA ILE A 325 -4.69 23.41 17.92
C ILE A 325 -3.66 22.39 17.43
N ARG A 326 -2.38 22.78 17.50
CA ARG A 326 -1.26 21.92 17.11
C ARG A 326 -0.50 21.41 18.32
N PRO A 327 -0.07 20.12 18.29
CA PRO A 327 0.79 19.61 19.35
C PRO A 327 2.17 20.27 19.33
N ASP A 328 2.80 20.35 20.51
CA ASP A 328 4.22 20.66 20.63
C ASP A 328 5.04 19.43 20.22
N LEU A 329 5.98 19.63 19.30
CA LEU A 329 6.82 18.58 18.74
C LEU A 329 8.32 18.87 18.90
N ASP A 330 8.69 19.92 19.63
CA ASP A 330 10.08 20.38 19.70
C ASP A 330 11.02 19.32 20.26
N GLU A 331 10.58 18.56 21.25
CA GLU A 331 11.33 17.46 21.83
C GLU A 331 11.70 16.39 20.81
N TYR A 332 10.80 16.07 19.86
CA TYR A 332 10.97 14.99 18.91
C TYR A 332 11.57 15.42 17.58
N LEU A 333 11.36 16.66 17.16
CA LEU A 333 11.78 17.14 15.85
C LEU A 333 13.03 18.01 15.89
N THR A 334 13.17 18.84 16.94
CA THR A 334 14.29 19.78 17.08
C THR A 334 15.43 19.17 17.90
N HIS A 335 15.11 18.57 19.03
CA HIS A 335 16.08 17.92 19.93
C HIS A 335 16.17 16.43 19.63
N LYS A 336 16.79 16.07 18.48
CA LYS A 336 16.90 14.67 18.05
C LYS A 336 17.82 13.87 18.98
N THR A 337 17.21 13.14 19.89
CA THR A 337 17.90 12.20 20.79
C THR A 337 18.32 10.91 20.08
N VAL A 338 17.61 10.55 18.99
CA VAL A 338 17.83 9.33 18.23
C VAL A 338 18.43 9.64 16.86
N LYS A 339 19.55 8.97 16.55
CA LYS A 339 20.21 9.11 15.25
C LYS A 339 19.47 8.25 14.20
N ARG A 340 19.12 8.90 13.07
CA ARG A 340 18.51 8.20 11.94
C ARG A 340 19.45 7.15 11.37
N SER A 341 18.98 5.91 11.25
CA SER A 341 19.74 4.79 10.68
C SER A 341 20.07 5.01 9.20
N ASP A 342 21.07 4.29 8.70
CA ASP A 342 21.46 4.39 7.29
C ASP A 342 20.38 3.76 6.40
N PHE A 343 19.67 2.75 6.87
CA PHE A 343 18.50 2.19 6.18
C PHE A 343 17.42 3.26 5.96
N LEU A 344 17.03 3.99 7.00
CA LEU A 344 16.01 5.03 6.89
C LEU A 344 16.45 6.22 6.02
N LYS A 345 17.75 6.57 6.03
CA LYS A 345 18.31 7.56 5.10
C LYS A 345 18.20 7.06 3.64
N TYR A 346 18.54 5.80 3.40
CA TYR A 346 18.42 5.17 2.08
C TYR A 346 16.95 5.14 1.62
N LYS A 347 16.04 4.67 2.49
CA LYS A 347 14.59 4.65 2.23
C LYS A 347 14.08 6.03 1.83
N THR A 348 14.42 7.08 2.58
CA THR A 348 14.03 8.46 2.25
C THR A 348 14.54 8.90 0.88
N LEU A 349 15.79 8.59 0.54
CA LEU A 349 16.35 8.92 -0.78
C LEU A 349 15.61 8.21 -1.92
N VAL A 350 15.20 6.95 -1.72
CA VAL A 350 14.42 6.21 -2.72
C VAL A 350 13.01 6.79 -2.87
N GLU A 351 12.34 7.11 -1.77
CA GLU A 351 11.00 7.72 -1.78
C GLU A 351 10.99 9.10 -2.42
N GLU A 352 11.99 9.93 -2.14
CA GLU A 352 12.19 11.20 -2.83
C GLU A 352 12.40 11.02 -4.34
N MET A 353 13.14 9.99 -4.74
CA MET A 353 13.33 9.66 -6.15
C MET A 353 12.01 9.23 -6.82
N GLU A 354 11.18 8.45 -6.14
CA GLU A 354 9.86 8.03 -6.63
C GLU A 354 8.92 9.22 -6.80
N THR A 355 8.86 10.09 -5.81
CA THR A 355 8.03 11.31 -5.86
C THR A 355 8.47 12.26 -6.96
N ARG A 356 9.78 12.37 -7.19
CA ARG A 356 10.36 13.23 -8.21
C ARG A 356 10.45 12.59 -9.60
N ARG A 357 10.09 11.33 -9.77
CA ARG A 357 10.04 10.67 -11.11
C ARG A 357 9.19 11.44 -12.12
N ALA A 358 8.18 12.15 -11.68
CA ALA A 358 7.41 13.05 -12.54
C ALA A 358 8.23 14.27 -13.04
N TRP A 359 9.32 14.62 -12.35
CA TRP A 359 10.18 15.78 -12.58
C TRP A 359 11.65 15.37 -12.77
N TYR A 360 11.89 14.22 -13.31
CA TYR A 360 13.15 13.51 -13.50
C TYR A 360 14.43 14.38 -13.38
N GLU A 361 15.07 14.32 -12.21
CA GLU A 361 16.45 14.78 -12.03
C GLU A 361 17.42 13.59 -12.04
N PRO A 362 18.24 13.41 -13.09
CA PRO A 362 19.24 12.31 -13.17
C PRO A 362 20.19 12.26 -11.98
N THR A 363 20.46 13.43 -11.40
CA THR A 363 21.33 13.62 -10.23
C THR A 363 20.84 12.87 -8.99
N HIS A 364 19.52 12.69 -8.83
CA HIS A 364 18.97 12.02 -7.65
C HIS A 364 19.19 10.50 -7.69
N ALA A 365 19.03 9.87 -8.85
CA ALA A 365 19.33 8.46 -9.04
C ALA A 365 20.83 8.16 -8.78
N VAL A 366 21.73 9.09 -9.11
CA VAL A 366 23.16 8.98 -8.79
C VAL A 366 23.38 9.04 -7.28
N LYS A 367 22.66 9.92 -6.55
CA LYS A 367 22.74 10.02 -5.07
C LYS A 367 22.32 8.71 -4.41
N VAL A 368 21.17 8.14 -4.81
CA VAL A 368 20.67 6.85 -4.30
C VAL A 368 21.72 5.75 -4.49
N LYS A 369 22.25 5.60 -5.71
CA LYS A 369 23.27 4.60 -6.02
C LYS A 369 24.58 4.82 -5.24
N SER A 370 25.01 6.06 -5.10
CA SER A 370 26.22 6.42 -4.37
C SER A 370 26.07 6.11 -2.88
N PHE A 371 24.93 6.46 -2.29
CA PHE A 371 24.63 6.17 -0.88
C PHE A 371 24.57 4.65 -0.64
N PHE A 372 23.87 3.91 -1.51
CA PHE A 372 23.79 2.46 -1.41
C PHE A 372 25.16 1.78 -1.38
N LYS A 373 26.09 2.23 -2.24
CA LYS A 373 27.46 1.69 -2.31
C LYS A 373 28.34 2.06 -1.11
N LYS A 374 28.02 3.14 -0.40
CA LYS A 374 28.80 3.64 0.74
C LYS A 374 28.59 2.80 2.00
N VAL A 375 27.40 2.19 2.15
CA VAL A 375 27.02 1.43 3.34
C VAL A 375 27.32 -0.06 3.13
N ASP A 376 27.92 -0.71 4.11
CA ASP A 376 28.09 -2.16 4.13
C ASP A 376 26.83 -2.82 4.75
N TRP A 377 25.83 -3.04 3.92
CA TRP A 377 24.54 -3.62 4.31
C TRP A 377 24.61 -5.05 4.84
N SER A 378 25.76 -5.72 4.73
CA SER A 378 25.96 -7.05 5.30
C SER A 378 26.29 -7.04 6.79
N LYS A 379 26.69 -5.87 7.31
CA LYS A 379 27.18 -5.68 8.69
C LYS A 379 26.25 -4.85 9.57
N VAL A 380 25.03 -4.59 9.11
CA VAL A 380 24.04 -3.85 9.90
C VAL A 380 23.40 -4.76 10.95
N ASP A 381 23.00 -4.18 12.07
CA ASP A 381 22.57 -4.96 13.25
C ASP A 381 21.14 -5.48 13.15
N SER A 382 20.22 -4.66 12.65
CA SER A 382 18.81 -5.03 12.62
C SER A 382 18.41 -5.78 11.35
N ASN A 383 17.39 -6.64 11.46
CA ASN A 383 16.88 -7.42 10.34
C ASN A 383 16.31 -6.54 9.23
N VAL A 384 15.63 -5.45 9.60
CA VAL A 384 15.06 -4.49 8.63
C VAL A 384 16.15 -3.78 7.85
N GLU A 385 17.25 -3.43 8.50
CA GLU A 385 18.39 -2.77 7.87
C GLU A 385 19.15 -3.67 6.89
N ARG A 386 18.98 -5.00 6.99
CA ARG A 386 19.57 -5.97 6.04
C ARG A 386 18.81 -6.11 4.73
N LEU A 387 17.58 -5.59 4.62
CA LEU A 387 16.76 -5.73 3.42
C LEU A 387 17.44 -5.24 2.13
N PRO A 388 18.19 -4.12 2.10
CA PRO A 388 18.94 -3.71 0.91
C PRO A 388 19.95 -4.75 0.45
N TYR A 389 20.62 -5.43 1.39
CA TYR A 389 21.56 -6.52 1.07
C TYR A 389 20.82 -7.73 0.50
N LEU A 390 19.74 -8.16 1.14
CA LEU A 390 18.93 -9.30 0.69
C LEU A 390 18.35 -9.05 -0.71
N ALA A 391 17.83 -7.87 -0.97
CA ALA A 391 17.35 -7.46 -2.29
C ALA A 391 18.46 -7.56 -3.36
N GLN A 392 19.68 -7.12 -3.03
CA GLN A 392 20.81 -7.23 -3.95
C GLN A 392 21.20 -8.70 -4.21
N GLN A 393 21.20 -9.55 -3.17
CA GLN A 393 21.48 -10.98 -3.32
C GLN A 393 20.41 -11.66 -4.17
N LEU A 394 19.13 -11.34 -3.94
CA LEU A 394 18.02 -11.84 -4.72
C LEU A 394 18.22 -11.52 -6.23
N LYS A 395 18.52 -10.26 -6.54
CA LYS A 395 18.77 -9.83 -7.92
C LYS A 395 19.99 -10.49 -8.55
N LYS A 396 21.05 -10.75 -7.76
CA LYS A 396 22.28 -11.41 -8.23
C LYS A 396 22.07 -12.90 -8.51
N ASN A 397 21.29 -13.58 -7.66
CA ASN A 397 21.11 -15.02 -7.69
C ASN A 397 19.98 -15.49 -8.61
N THR A 398 19.09 -14.57 -9.04
CA THR A 398 17.97 -14.88 -9.93
C THR A 398 18.34 -14.62 -11.39
N PRO A 399 17.97 -15.51 -12.32
CA PRO A 399 18.19 -15.31 -13.74
C PRO A 399 17.48 -14.04 -14.24
N ARG A 400 18.10 -13.30 -15.14
CA ARG A 400 17.44 -12.17 -15.81
C ARG A 400 16.43 -12.65 -16.83
N ILE A 401 15.38 -11.87 -17.00
CA ILE A 401 14.40 -12.08 -18.07
C ILE A 401 15.10 -11.89 -19.41
N LYS A 402 15.02 -12.90 -20.28
CA LYS A 402 15.58 -12.86 -21.63
C LYS A 402 14.46 -12.97 -22.64
N ALA A 403 14.45 -12.07 -23.61
CA ALA A 403 13.60 -12.23 -24.77
C ALA A 403 14.02 -13.50 -25.54
N ARG A 404 13.03 -14.24 -26.02
CA ARG A 404 13.20 -15.40 -26.93
C ARG A 404 12.19 -15.25 -28.06
N PRO A 405 12.46 -14.32 -29.02
CA PRO A 405 11.51 -14.06 -30.09
C PRO A 405 11.15 -15.34 -30.83
N ALA A 406 9.85 -15.52 -31.01
CA ALA A 406 9.33 -16.64 -31.78
C ALA A 406 9.43 -16.32 -33.29
N LYS A 407 9.34 -17.36 -34.12
CA LYS A 407 9.28 -17.18 -35.56
C LYS A 407 7.92 -16.62 -35.97
N ASP A 408 7.88 -15.91 -37.10
CA ASP A 408 6.64 -15.32 -37.62
C ASP A 408 5.53 -16.36 -37.77
N GLU A 409 5.87 -17.59 -38.21
CA GLU A 409 4.92 -18.69 -38.38
C GLU A 409 4.30 -19.19 -37.05
N GLU A 410 4.98 -18.92 -35.94
CA GLU A 410 4.51 -19.25 -34.59
C GLU A 410 3.62 -18.15 -34.01
N LEU A 411 3.88 -16.91 -34.39
CA LEU A 411 3.14 -15.73 -33.91
C LEU A 411 1.89 -15.46 -34.75
N PHE A 412 1.99 -15.61 -36.06
CA PHE A 412 0.94 -15.23 -37.01
C PHE A 412 0.51 -16.43 -37.85
N SER A 413 -0.77 -16.74 -37.83
CA SER A 413 -1.32 -17.85 -38.59
C SER A 413 -1.12 -17.70 -40.12
N PHE A 414 -1.15 -16.47 -40.62
CA PHE A 414 -0.93 -16.18 -42.05
C PHE A 414 0.53 -16.39 -42.48
N ALA A 415 1.48 -16.21 -41.57
CA ALA A 415 2.92 -16.40 -41.86
C ALA A 415 3.29 -17.88 -42.09
N ARG A 416 2.37 -18.81 -41.87
CA ARG A 416 2.53 -20.24 -42.23
C ARG A 416 2.41 -20.49 -43.73
N GLN A 417 1.85 -19.57 -44.49
CA GLN A 417 1.80 -19.62 -45.94
C GLN A 417 3.17 -19.16 -46.48
N SER A 418 3.71 -19.90 -47.46
CA SER A 418 5.06 -19.66 -48.00
C SER A 418 5.22 -18.32 -48.70
N ASP A 419 4.13 -17.75 -49.17
CA ASP A 419 4.04 -16.53 -49.96
C ASP A 419 3.45 -15.34 -49.21
N TRP A 420 3.30 -15.42 -47.88
CA TRP A 420 2.63 -14.40 -47.11
C TRP A 420 3.27 -13.00 -47.24
N ARG A 421 4.59 -12.95 -47.45
CA ARG A 421 5.30 -11.68 -47.66
C ARG A 421 4.99 -11.01 -48.98
N GLU A 422 4.73 -11.84 -50.03
CA GLU A 422 4.35 -11.36 -51.34
C GLU A 422 2.91 -10.87 -51.39
N GLN A 423 2.08 -11.30 -50.45
CA GLN A 423 0.68 -10.89 -50.34
C GLN A 423 0.55 -9.55 -49.55
N LEU A 424 1.63 -9.04 -48.94
CA LEU A 424 1.59 -7.74 -48.26
C LEU A 424 1.61 -6.61 -49.29
N ASP A 425 0.70 -5.68 -49.11
CA ASP A 425 0.61 -4.46 -49.90
C ASP A 425 1.81 -3.57 -49.60
N SER A 426 2.72 -3.42 -50.55
CA SER A 426 3.98 -2.68 -50.40
C SER A 426 3.74 -1.20 -50.07
N ASP A 427 2.66 -0.61 -50.61
CA ASP A 427 2.35 0.81 -50.40
C ASP A 427 1.84 1.06 -48.98
N LYS A 428 1.04 0.12 -48.47
CA LYS A 428 0.59 0.15 -47.08
C LYS A 428 1.72 -0.07 -46.11
N LEU A 429 2.64 -0.99 -46.39
CA LEU A 429 3.84 -1.17 -45.57
C LEU A 429 4.71 0.07 -45.54
N ALA A 430 4.98 0.69 -46.69
CA ALA A 430 5.72 1.94 -46.77
C ALA A 430 5.04 3.08 -45.99
N ALA A 431 3.71 3.16 -46.04
CA ALA A 431 2.95 4.15 -45.26
C ALA A 431 3.05 3.90 -43.74
N VAL A 432 3.01 2.64 -43.30
CA VAL A 432 3.20 2.28 -41.89
C VAL A 432 4.61 2.58 -41.43
N ASP A 433 5.63 2.24 -42.24
CA ASP A 433 7.02 2.55 -41.92
C ASP A 433 7.28 4.04 -41.83
N ALA A 434 6.71 4.84 -42.72
CA ALA A 434 6.80 6.31 -42.64
C ALA A 434 6.15 6.85 -41.36
N LEU A 435 4.97 6.33 -40.99
CA LEU A 435 4.29 6.70 -39.74
C LEU A 435 5.12 6.34 -38.50
N LEU A 436 5.74 5.17 -38.47
CA LEU A 436 6.60 4.73 -37.38
C LEU A 436 7.85 5.61 -37.28
N GLN A 437 8.47 6.00 -38.42
CA GLN A 437 9.62 6.91 -38.44
C GLN A 437 9.23 8.29 -37.92
N ASP A 438 8.09 8.83 -38.31
CA ASP A 438 7.58 10.11 -37.80
C ASP A 438 7.29 10.04 -36.29
N TYR A 439 6.71 8.96 -35.84
CA TYR A 439 6.46 8.71 -34.41
C TYR A 439 7.77 8.68 -33.61
N ASP A 440 8.78 7.92 -34.07
CA ASP A 440 10.07 7.85 -33.40
C ASP A 440 10.83 9.18 -33.43
N ALA A 441 10.71 9.95 -34.52
CA ALA A 441 11.26 11.29 -34.62
C ALA A 441 10.58 12.23 -33.62
N CYS A 442 9.24 12.18 -33.49
CA CYS A 442 8.49 12.95 -32.51
C CYS A 442 8.89 12.58 -31.06
N LEU A 443 8.96 11.28 -30.75
CA LEU A 443 9.43 10.82 -29.42
C LEU A 443 10.85 11.27 -29.10
N SER A 444 11.73 11.27 -30.12
CA SER A 444 13.12 11.72 -29.96
C SER A 444 13.20 13.22 -29.68
N ARG A 445 12.37 14.03 -30.35
CA ARG A 445 12.23 15.48 -30.08
C ARG A 445 11.70 15.73 -28.67
N ILE A 446 10.65 15.03 -28.25
CA ILE A 446 10.08 15.13 -26.90
C ILE A 446 11.11 14.74 -25.83
N ARG A 447 11.88 13.68 -26.07
CA ARG A 447 12.96 13.25 -25.17
C ARG A 447 14.10 14.27 -25.09
N ALA A 448 14.46 14.88 -26.21
CA ALA A 448 15.47 15.94 -26.24
C ALA A 448 15.01 17.22 -25.51
N CYS A 449 13.70 17.51 -25.49
CA CYS A 449 13.12 18.63 -24.72
C CYS A 449 13.02 18.37 -23.22
N ARG A 450 13.18 17.14 -22.75
CA ARG A 450 13.14 16.73 -21.32
C ARG A 450 14.44 16.98 -20.54
N VAL A 451 15.31 17.86 -21.00
CA VAL A 451 16.48 18.32 -20.24
C VAL A 451 16.03 19.38 -19.21
N PRO A 452 16.63 19.41 -17.97
CA PRO A 452 16.08 20.15 -16.83
C PRO A 452 15.72 21.59 -17.11
N LEU A 453 14.57 22.01 -16.63
CA LEU A 453 13.94 23.35 -16.77
C LEU A 453 14.76 24.50 -16.14
N LYS A 454 16.08 24.48 -16.17
CA LYS A 454 16.89 25.63 -15.73
C LYS A 454 16.94 26.78 -16.73
N GLU A 455 16.45 26.59 -17.97
CA GLU A 455 16.41 27.63 -18.97
C GLU A 455 14.99 27.92 -19.47
N LYS A 456 14.50 29.12 -19.17
CA LYS A 456 13.20 29.66 -19.62
C LYS A 456 12.92 29.54 -21.13
N LYS A 457 13.97 29.33 -21.92
CA LYS A 457 13.90 29.22 -23.39
C LYS A 457 13.28 27.89 -23.88
N ARG A 458 13.32 26.82 -23.07
CA ARG A 458 12.84 25.49 -23.48
C ARG A 458 11.35 25.24 -23.24
N LYS A 459 10.72 26.05 -22.41
CA LYS A 459 9.27 25.94 -22.19
C LYS A 459 8.48 26.25 -23.46
N SER A 460 8.95 27.21 -24.26
CA SER A 460 8.33 27.58 -25.52
C SER A 460 8.47 26.53 -26.62
N ASP A 461 9.51 25.69 -26.56
CA ASP A 461 9.76 24.63 -27.56
C ASP A 461 8.92 23.38 -27.28
N VAL A 462 8.65 23.08 -25.99
CA VAL A 462 7.73 22.00 -25.60
C VAL A 462 6.27 22.38 -25.93
N GLU A 463 5.88 23.62 -25.72
CA GLU A 463 4.54 24.14 -26.07
C GLU A 463 4.30 24.21 -27.58
N ARG A 464 5.36 24.23 -28.40
CA ARG A 464 5.25 24.17 -29.87
C ARG A 464 5.17 22.76 -30.44
N ILE A 465 5.55 21.75 -29.65
CA ILE A 465 5.59 20.34 -30.08
C ILE A 465 4.31 19.60 -29.61
N LEU A 466 3.66 20.08 -28.58
CA LEU A 466 2.34 19.63 -28.13
C LEU A 466 1.24 20.40 -28.83
#